data_a6d4bb0d4c8999cdcf0cceb537d86988
#
_entry.id   a6d4bb0d4c8999cdcf0cceb537d86988
#
_cell.length_a   1.000
_cell.length_b   1.000
_cell.length_c   1.000
_cell.angle_alpha   90.00
_cell.angle_beta   90.00
_cell.angle_gamma   90.00
#
_symmetry.space_group_name_H-M   'P 1'
#
loop_
_entity.id
_entity.type
_entity.pdbx_description
1 polymer ?
#
loop_
_entity_poly.entity_id
_entity_poly.type
_entity_poly.pdbx_seq_one_letter_code
_entity_poly.pdbx_strand_id
1 'polypeptide(L)'
;MHEKLVTGLSRHQISTRIARGEIVKQARGIHTWGEVDAQELAKILDQEWPDAVLDGETALRQYLGLQLKFPLQLASRKQHAGGVNVQVRRLSKLEWWYVNGGRCVAPLTALGSASEEAGRRFLNRYYAGFDGKRRLSQDLAGTKYMSKQTRALIDSVAIGADSAPEREIITALKQARLRVESNYEIGGYRWDIAVKKHKVAVEIDGYGYHSSDKMEAFLKDHWKPNDAAARGWTVFRYSGSCVKHHKDYVVRQILGQCEGTPFLPPPLWKWHKLFRPGGWRG
;
A
#
# COMPACT_ATOMS: atom_id res chain seq x y z
N MET A 1 -17.53 21.87 20.91
CA MET A 1 -16.65 21.33 21.97
C MET A 1 -16.99 19.88 22.12
N HIS A 2 -16.00 18.99 22.19
CA HIS A 2 -16.25 17.55 22.31
C HIS A 2 -16.71 17.22 23.75
N GLU A 3 -17.75 16.44 23.93
CA GLU A 3 -18.36 16.18 25.24
C GLU A 3 -17.40 15.53 26.26
N LYS A 4 -16.44 14.74 25.78
CA LYS A 4 -15.43 14.09 26.63
C LYS A 4 -14.21 14.98 26.92
N LEU A 5 -14.08 16.16 26.31
CA LEU A 5 -12.95 17.06 26.58
C LEU A 5 -13.12 17.71 27.96
N VAL A 6 -12.08 17.65 28.77
CA VAL A 6 -12.04 18.29 30.10
C VAL A 6 -11.72 19.76 29.93
N THR A 7 -12.64 20.62 30.34
CA THR A 7 -12.49 22.09 30.34
C THR A 7 -12.91 22.68 31.68
N GLY A 8 -12.44 23.89 32.00
CA GLY A 8 -12.91 24.64 33.18
C GLY A 8 -12.40 24.16 34.56
N LEU A 9 -11.50 23.17 34.59
CA LEU A 9 -10.91 22.68 35.83
C LEU A 9 -9.53 23.28 36.09
N SER A 10 -9.23 23.55 37.40
CA SER A 10 -7.90 23.93 37.84
C SER A 10 -6.92 22.76 37.73
N ARG A 11 -5.60 23.06 37.70
CA ARG A 11 -4.54 22.02 37.68
C ARG A 11 -4.66 21.04 38.86
N HIS A 12 -5.02 21.53 40.05
CA HIS A 12 -5.20 20.69 41.24
C HIS A 12 -6.38 19.73 41.06
N GLN A 13 -7.53 20.22 40.58
CA GLN A 13 -8.70 19.41 40.31
C GLN A 13 -8.41 18.34 39.24
N ILE A 14 -7.68 18.69 38.16
CA ILE A 14 -7.29 17.72 37.15
C ILE A 14 -6.38 16.64 37.76
N SER A 15 -5.36 17.02 38.54
CA SER A 15 -4.43 16.08 39.16
C SER A 15 -5.16 15.08 40.10
N THR A 16 -6.07 15.59 40.94
CA THR A 16 -6.87 14.76 41.85
C THR A 16 -7.74 13.76 41.10
N ARG A 17 -8.38 14.19 40.00
CA ARG A 17 -9.27 13.36 39.20
C ARG A 17 -8.52 12.33 38.36
N ILE A 18 -7.30 12.66 37.91
CA ILE A 18 -6.39 11.68 37.27
C ILE A 18 -6.04 10.58 38.28
N ALA A 19 -5.69 10.95 39.51
CA ALA A 19 -5.38 9.98 40.57
C ALA A 19 -6.56 9.06 40.91
N ARG A 20 -7.80 9.51 40.68
CA ARG A 20 -9.03 8.71 40.85
C ARG A 20 -9.42 7.92 39.59
N GLY A 21 -8.70 8.06 38.50
CA GLY A 21 -9.04 7.41 37.23
C GLY A 21 -10.23 8.03 36.48
N GLU A 22 -10.73 9.18 36.93
CA GLU A 22 -11.89 9.86 36.30
C GLU A 22 -11.48 10.60 35.03
N ILE A 23 -10.23 11.07 34.97
CA ILE A 23 -9.66 11.84 33.85
C ILE A 23 -8.42 11.14 33.34
N VAL A 24 -8.28 11.08 32.01
CA VAL A 24 -7.11 10.54 31.31
C VAL A 24 -6.37 11.68 30.62
N LYS A 25 -5.05 11.74 30.85
CA LYS A 25 -4.17 12.69 30.15
C LYS A 25 -3.78 12.13 28.80
N GLN A 26 -4.23 12.74 27.71
CA GLN A 26 -3.93 12.31 26.33
C GLN A 26 -2.65 12.96 25.78
N ALA A 27 -2.50 14.27 26.03
CA ALA A 27 -1.31 15.06 25.66
C ALA A 27 -1.16 16.24 26.63
N ARG A 28 -0.11 17.07 26.44
CA ARG A 28 0.04 18.27 27.28
C ARG A 28 -1.13 19.23 27.04
N GLY A 29 -1.90 19.50 28.09
CA GLY A 29 -3.08 20.38 28.03
C GLY A 29 -4.34 19.71 27.50
N ILE A 30 -4.26 18.48 27.04
CA ILE A 30 -5.42 17.72 26.55
C ILE A 30 -5.73 16.59 27.52
N HIS A 31 -6.91 16.65 28.09
CA HIS A 31 -7.43 15.66 29.06
C HIS A 31 -8.84 15.27 28.67
N THR A 32 -9.20 14.01 28.91
CA THR A 32 -10.54 13.48 28.61
C THR A 32 -11.19 12.89 29.85
N TRP A 33 -12.52 12.97 29.90
CA TRP A 33 -13.32 12.21 30.87
C TRP A 33 -13.30 10.74 30.44
N GLY A 34 -12.58 9.92 31.21
CA GLY A 34 -12.38 8.51 30.90
C GLY A 34 -11.55 8.27 29.63
N GLU A 35 -11.55 7.02 29.22
CA GLU A 35 -10.87 6.57 28.01
C GLU A 35 -11.61 7.03 26.74
N VAL A 36 -10.84 7.31 25.70
CA VAL A 36 -11.32 7.60 24.35
C VAL A 36 -10.58 6.72 23.35
N ASP A 37 -11.21 6.38 22.26
CA ASP A 37 -10.52 5.71 21.17
C ASP A 37 -9.70 6.70 20.31
N ALA A 38 -8.90 6.17 19.40
CA ALA A 38 -8.03 6.98 18.58
C ALA A 38 -8.82 7.91 17.61
N GLN A 39 -10.01 7.50 17.19
CA GLN A 39 -10.86 8.31 16.31
C GLN A 39 -11.50 9.49 17.06
N GLU A 40 -11.97 9.24 18.28
CA GLU A 40 -12.49 10.27 19.18
C GLU A 40 -11.38 11.28 19.53
N LEU A 41 -10.18 10.79 19.90
CA LEU A 41 -9.06 11.67 20.22
C LEU A 41 -8.63 12.50 19.01
N ALA A 42 -8.62 11.94 17.80
CA ALA A 42 -8.29 12.70 16.59
C ALA A 42 -9.26 13.87 16.36
N LYS A 43 -10.56 13.69 16.61
CA LYS A 43 -11.57 14.76 16.52
C LYS A 43 -11.35 15.84 17.59
N ILE A 44 -11.01 15.46 18.80
CA ILE A 44 -10.69 16.41 19.90
C ILE A 44 -9.46 17.25 19.49
N LEU A 45 -8.40 16.59 19.00
CA LEU A 45 -7.16 17.25 18.60
C LEU A 45 -7.36 18.15 17.38
N ASP A 46 -8.23 17.80 16.45
CA ASP A 46 -8.58 18.63 15.29
C ASP A 46 -9.23 19.97 15.71
N GLN A 47 -10.00 19.97 16.79
CA GLN A 47 -10.62 21.16 17.36
C GLN A 47 -9.66 21.98 18.23
N GLU A 48 -8.90 21.31 19.11
CA GLU A 48 -8.04 21.97 20.10
C GLU A 48 -6.70 22.44 19.50
N TRP A 49 -6.21 21.74 18.48
CA TRP A 49 -4.96 22.04 17.76
C TRP A 49 -5.22 22.29 16.27
N PRO A 50 -5.86 23.42 15.93
CA PRO A 50 -6.26 23.68 14.53
C PRO A 50 -5.07 23.81 13.56
N ASP A 51 -3.86 23.98 14.07
CA ASP A 51 -2.61 24.01 13.32
C ASP A 51 -1.93 22.62 13.20
N ALA A 52 -2.47 21.58 13.84
CA ALA A 52 -2.00 20.21 13.73
C ALA A 52 -2.88 19.39 12.78
N VAL A 53 -2.26 18.47 12.06
CA VAL A 53 -2.93 17.57 11.11
C VAL A 53 -2.38 16.16 11.24
N LEU A 54 -3.14 15.17 10.81
CA LEU A 54 -2.73 13.77 10.84
C LEU A 54 -1.49 13.55 9.94
N ASP A 55 -0.53 12.78 10.46
CA ASP A 55 0.74 12.47 9.80
C ASP A 55 1.09 10.98 9.96
N GLY A 56 2.16 10.53 9.34
CA GLY A 56 2.70 9.19 9.49
C GLY A 56 1.65 8.09 9.29
N GLU A 57 1.73 7.04 10.10
CA GLU A 57 0.80 5.92 10.01
C GLU A 57 -0.66 6.33 10.24
N THR A 58 -0.91 7.34 11.08
CA THR A 58 -2.25 7.85 11.32
C THR A 58 -2.87 8.41 10.03
N ALA A 59 -2.14 9.25 9.30
CA ALA A 59 -2.58 9.76 8.01
C ALA A 59 -2.75 8.64 6.98
N LEU A 60 -1.80 7.69 6.90
CA LEU A 60 -1.88 6.57 5.96
C LEU A 60 -3.13 5.71 6.21
N ARG A 61 -3.48 5.48 7.49
CA ARG A 61 -4.71 4.77 7.85
C ARG A 61 -5.95 5.55 7.45
N GLN A 62 -5.94 6.88 7.65
CA GLN A 62 -7.04 7.77 7.27
C GLN A 62 -7.27 7.74 5.75
N TYR A 63 -6.22 7.81 4.92
CA TYR A 63 -6.31 7.65 3.46
C TYR A 63 -6.95 6.33 3.03
N LEU A 64 -6.68 5.26 3.77
CA LEU A 64 -7.23 3.93 3.49
C LEU A 64 -8.62 3.68 4.08
N GLY A 65 -9.21 4.64 4.78
CA GLY A 65 -10.49 4.48 5.49
C GLY A 65 -10.43 3.43 6.60
N LEU A 66 -9.27 3.24 7.23
CA LEU A 66 -9.07 2.28 8.32
C LEU A 66 -9.23 2.99 9.66
N GLN A 67 -9.68 2.23 10.68
CA GLN A 67 -9.70 2.73 12.06
C GLN A 67 -8.32 3.23 12.48
N LEU A 68 -8.26 4.42 13.12
CA LEU A 68 -7.03 4.96 13.67
C LEU A 68 -6.55 4.10 14.86
N LYS A 69 -5.27 4.20 15.16
CA LYS A 69 -4.63 3.50 16.28
C LYS A 69 -3.72 4.43 17.05
N PHE A 70 -3.53 4.15 18.33
CA PHE A 70 -2.55 4.83 19.15
C PHE A 70 -1.12 4.33 18.86
N PRO A 71 -0.10 5.20 19.05
CA PRO A 71 -0.23 6.63 19.25
C PRO A 71 -0.66 7.34 17.96
N LEU A 72 -1.48 8.39 18.07
CA LEU A 72 -1.76 9.27 16.94
C LEU A 72 -0.52 10.05 16.55
N GLN A 73 -0.18 10.05 15.28
CA GLN A 73 0.93 10.82 14.72
C GLN A 73 0.37 12.06 14.04
N LEU A 74 0.89 13.21 14.43
CA LEU A 74 0.48 14.52 13.93
C LEU A 74 1.68 15.30 13.42
N ALA A 75 1.44 16.21 12.50
CA ALA A 75 2.37 17.25 12.08
C ALA A 75 1.79 18.63 12.38
N SER A 76 2.63 19.56 12.83
CA SER A 76 2.22 20.94 13.11
C SER A 76 3.35 21.93 12.78
N ARG A 77 2.99 23.20 12.49
CA ARG A 77 3.94 24.29 12.40
C ARG A 77 4.43 24.75 13.77
N LYS A 78 3.55 24.66 14.78
CA LYS A 78 3.88 25.01 16.16
C LYS A 78 4.40 23.77 16.90
N GLN A 79 5.05 24.05 18.03
CA GLN A 79 5.52 23.00 18.90
C GLN A 79 4.40 22.60 19.87
N HIS A 80 3.87 21.41 19.70
CA HIS A 80 2.98 20.78 20.66
C HIS A 80 3.73 19.70 21.42
N ALA A 81 3.52 19.62 22.71
CA ALA A 81 4.05 18.53 23.52
C ALA A 81 3.05 17.38 23.49
N GLY A 82 3.45 16.28 22.86
CA GLY A 82 2.67 15.05 22.79
C GLY A 82 2.45 14.38 24.15
N GLY A 83 2.13 13.11 24.13
CA GLY A 83 1.91 12.24 25.27
C GLY A 83 2.00 10.78 24.86
N VAL A 84 1.55 9.88 25.71
CA VAL A 84 1.57 8.44 25.43
C VAL A 84 0.77 8.12 24.16
N ASN A 85 -0.38 8.79 23.99
CA ASN A 85 -1.31 8.55 22.90
C ASN A 85 -1.12 9.48 21.71
N VAL A 86 -0.21 10.48 21.77
CA VAL A 86 -0.04 11.50 20.73
C VAL A 86 1.44 11.81 20.52
N GLN A 87 1.89 11.68 19.30
CA GLN A 87 3.21 12.10 18.84
C GLN A 87 3.07 13.26 17.86
N VAL A 88 3.87 14.33 18.04
CA VAL A 88 3.78 15.50 17.17
C VAL A 88 5.14 15.81 16.56
N ARG A 89 5.16 15.87 15.23
CA ARG A 89 6.33 16.28 14.45
C ARG A 89 6.18 17.74 14.01
N ARG A 90 7.23 18.53 14.15
CA ARG A 90 7.24 19.90 13.65
C ARG A 90 7.60 19.91 12.16
N LEU A 91 6.79 20.59 11.34
CA LEU A 91 7.04 20.84 9.93
C LEU A 91 6.99 22.34 9.66
N SER A 92 8.06 22.92 9.08
CA SER A 92 8.12 24.34 8.71
C SER A 92 7.12 24.68 7.59
N LYS A 93 6.92 23.76 6.65
CA LYS A 93 5.93 23.85 5.59
C LYS A 93 4.93 22.73 5.77
N LEU A 94 3.68 23.09 6.04
CA LEU A 94 2.58 22.16 6.30
C LEU A 94 1.49 22.41 5.25
N GLU A 95 1.39 21.49 4.32
CA GLU A 95 0.28 21.41 3.37
C GLU A 95 -0.58 20.22 3.77
N TRP A 96 -1.90 20.33 3.68
CA TRP A 96 -2.81 19.28 4.10
C TRP A 96 -4.06 19.22 3.22
N TRP A 97 -4.71 18.08 3.23
CA TRP A 97 -5.93 17.79 2.51
C TRP A 97 -6.98 17.21 3.44
N TYR A 98 -8.22 17.42 3.11
CA TYR A 98 -9.33 16.80 3.84
C TYR A 98 -9.53 15.38 3.30
N VAL A 99 -9.44 14.36 4.16
CA VAL A 99 -9.50 12.95 3.79
C VAL A 99 -10.38 12.21 4.79
N ASN A 100 -11.49 11.65 4.35
CA ASN A 100 -12.40 10.84 5.16
C ASN A 100 -12.75 11.49 6.52
N GLY A 101 -12.97 12.81 6.53
CA GLY A 101 -13.36 13.56 7.73
C GLY A 101 -12.20 14.03 8.62
N GLY A 102 -10.95 13.91 8.19
CA GLY A 102 -9.77 14.41 8.91
C GLY A 102 -8.81 15.19 8.01
N ARG A 103 -8.05 16.10 8.60
CA ARG A 103 -6.99 16.83 7.90
C ARG A 103 -5.71 16.01 7.93
N CYS A 104 -5.16 15.67 6.77
CA CYS A 104 -3.96 14.84 6.63
C CYS A 104 -2.88 15.56 5.83
N VAL A 105 -1.60 15.36 6.18
CA VAL A 105 -0.51 15.71 5.26
C VAL A 105 -0.63 14.90 3.96
N ALA A 106 0.07 15.34 2.91
CA ALA A 106 0.11 14.59 1.64
C ALA A 106 0.57 13.12 1.84
N PRO A 107 0.08 12.17 1.03
CA PRO A 107 0.40 10.74 1.18
C PRO A 107 1.90 10.46 1.25
N LEU A 108 2.68 11.08 0.34
CA LEU A 108 4.13 10.87 0.28
C LEU A 108 4.89 11.57 1.42
N THR A 109 4.31 12.63 2.01
CA THR A 109 4.83 13.27 3.23
C THR A 109 4.61 12.37 4.44
N ALA A 110 3.42 11.77 4.56
CA ALA A 110 3.09 10.82 5.61
C ALA A 110 4.01 9.58 5.59
N LEU A 111 4.34 9.07 4.40
CA LEU A 111 5.29 7.97 4.24
C LEU A 111 6.66 8.26 4.86
N GLY A 112 7.10 9.52 4.86
CA GLY A 112 8.40 9.91 5.40
C GLY A 112 8.52 9.79 6.93
N SER A 113 7.42 9.61 7.65
CA SER A 113 7.38 9.44 9.12
C SER A 113 6.70 8.14 9.57
N ALA A 114 6.22 7.34 8.63
CA ALA A 114 5.67 6.03 8.91
C ALA A 114 6.76 4.96 8.96
N SER A 115 6.46 3.82 9.62
CA SER A 115 7.32 2.63 9.53
C SER A 115 7.36 2.10 8.09
N GLU A 116 8.45 1.41 7.72
CA GLU A 116 8.58 0.81 6.40
C GLU A 116 7.43 -0.16 6.09
N GLU A 117 7.04 -0.96 7.09
CA GLU A 117 5.95 -1.93 6.96
C GLU A 117 4.61 -1.25 6.67
N ALA A 118 4.26 -0.20 7.43
CA ALA A 118 3.03 0.57 7.22
C ALA A 118 3.06 1.29 5.86
N GLY A 119 4.20 1.87 5.50
CA GLY A 119 4.42 2.51 4.21
C GLY A 119 4.24 1.53 3.04
N ARG A 120 4.85 0.35 3.12
CA ARG A 120 4.72 -0.71 2.12
C ARG A 120 3.27 -1.20 1.98
N ARG A 121 2.58 -1.39 3.11
CA ARG A 121 1.16 -1.78 3.13
C ARG A 121 0.27 -0.70 2.49
N PHE A 122 0.53 0.57 2.81
CA PHE A 122 -0.16 1.70 2.23
C PHE A 122 0.05 1.78 0.71
N LEU A 123 1.30 1.75 0.24
CA LEU A 123 1.63 1.83 -1.18
C LEU A 123 0.96 0.71 -1.99
N ASN A 124 0.99 -0.52 -1.48
CA ASN A 124 0.37 -1.67 -2.11
C ASN A 124 -1.16 -1.57 -2.21
N ARG A 125 -1.81 -0.83 -1.32
CA ARG A 125 -3.28 -0.71 -1.28
C ARG A 125 -3.77 0.58 -1.92
N TYR A 126 -3.14 1.70 -1.62
CA TYR A 126 -3.57 3.02 -2.09
C TYR A 126 -3.26 3.23 -3.58
N TYR A 127 -2.11 2.72 -4.04
CA TYR A 127 -1.70 2.77 -5.44
C TYR A 127 -1.86 1.42 -6.15
N ALA A 128 -2.80 0.60 -5.70
CA ALA A 128 -3.21 -0.62 -6.41
C ALA A 128 -4.05 -0.28 -7.65
N GLY A 129 -4.16 -1.24 -8.56
CA GLY A 129 -5.04 -1.17 -9.70
C GLY A 129 -4.58 -0.27 -10.83
N PHE A 130 -5.38 -0.25 -11.88
CA PHE A 130 -5.08 0.48 -13.12
C PHE A 130 -4.71 1.95 -12.91
N ASP A 131 -5.46 2.65 -12.03
CA ASP A 131 -5.23 4.06 -11.73
C ASP A 131 -4.08 4.33 -10.76
N GLY A 132 -3.49 3.29 -10.19
CA GLY A 132 -2.45 3.43 -9.16
C GLY A 132 -1.24 4.23 -9.62
N LYS A 133 -0.76 3.99 -10.83
CA LYS A 133 0.36 4.74 -11.41
C LYS A 133 0.02 6.21 -11.65
N ARG A 134 -1.17 6.50 -12.18
CA ARG A 134 -1.65 7.86 -12.41
C ARG A 134 -1.76 8.62 -11.09
N ARG A 135 -2.35 8.00 -10.07
CA ARG A 135 -2.46 8.58 -8.73
C ARG A 135 -1.09 8.87 -8.12
N LEU A 136 -0.16 7.92 -8.19
CA LEU A 136 1.21 8.14 -7.72
C LEU A 136 1.89 9.29 -8.46
N SER A 137 1.73 9.38 -9.79
CA SER A 137 2.29 10.48 -10.59
C SER A 137 1.75 11.84 -10.17
N GLN A 138 0.45 11.93 -9.86
CA GLN A 138 -0.18 13.15 -9.35
C GLN A 138 0.38 13.53 -7.98
N ASP A 139 0.47 12.58 -7.04
CA ASP A 139 1.00 12.81 -5.71
C ASP A 139 2.50 13.19 -5.74
N LEU A 140 3.29 12.60 -6.66
CA LEU A 140 4.68 12.97 -6.89
C LEU A 140 4.81 14.41 -7.40
N ALA A 141 3.96 14.82 -8.34
CA ALA A 141 3.96 16.19 -8.87
C ALA A 141 3.63 17.24 -7.79
N GLY A 142 2.78 16.89 -6.82
CA GLY A 142 2.44 17.73 -5.66
C GLY A 142 3.49 17.73 -4.55
N THR A 143 4.48 16.81 -4.58
CA THR A 143 5.44 16.64 -3.49
C THR A 143 6.75 17.36 -3.79
N LYS A 144 7.00 18.48 -3.10
CA LYS A 144 8.23 19.30 -3.30
C LYS A 144 9.50 18.64 -2.79
N TYR A 145 9.40 17.83 -1.75
CA TYR A 145 10.54 17.16 -1.14
C TYR A 145 10.17 15.74 -0.72
N MET A 146 11.01 14.79 -1.06
CA MET A 146 10.88 13.40 -0.68
C MET A 146 12.24 12.83 -0.26
N SER A 147 12.28 12.11 0.87
CA SER A 147 13.50 11.48 1.36
C SER A 147 13.99 10.38 0.40
N LYS A 148 15.30 10.10 0.43
CA LYS A 148 15.86 8.96 -0.31
C LYS A 148 15.21 7.63 0.11
N GLN A 149 14.92 7.49 1.40
CA GLN A 149 14.27 6.29 1.95
C GLN A 149 12.84 6.11 1.41
N THR A 150 12.04 7.19 1.39
CA THR A 150 10.68 7.14 0.81
C THR A 150 10.73 6.79 -0.67
N ARG A 151 11.68 7.34 -1.44
CA ARG A 151 11.86 7.01 -2.85
C ARG A 151 12.21 5.54 -3.05
N ALA A 152 13.19 5.04 -2.30
CA ALA A 152 13.59 3.63 -2.36
C ALA A 152 12.43 2.69 -1.99
N LEU A 153 11.59 3.07 -1.03
CA LEU A 153 10.40 2.31 -0.67
C LEU A 153 9.40 2.26 -1.84
N ILE A 154 9.10 3.40 -2.47
CA ILE A 154 8.21 3.46 -3.65
C ILE A 154 8.75 2.58 -4.79
N ASP A 155 10.06 2.67 -5.06
CA ASP A 155 10.70 1.89 -6.13
C ASP A 155 10.65 0.37 -5.85
N SER A 156 10.63 -0.04 -4.58
CA SER A 156 10.59 -1.45 -4.16
C SER A 156 9.20 -2.08 -4.25
N VAL A 157 8.13 -1.28 -4.33
CA VAL A 157 6.75 -1.75 -4.28
C VAL A 157 6.15 -1.94 -5.67
N ALA A 158 5.21 -2.87 -5.81
CA ALA A 158 4.49 -3.17 -7.05
C ALA A 158 3.33 -2.19 -7.27
N ILE A 159 3.64 -0.93 -7.60
CA ILE A 159 2.63 0.10 -7.88
C ILE A 159 1.76 -0.32 -9.07
N GLY A 160 0.45 -0.21 -8.92
CA GLY A 160 -0.51 -0.53 -9.98
C GLY A 160 -0.86 -2.01 -10.12
N ALA A 161 -0.26 -2.91 -9.34
CA ALA A 161 -0.62 -4.33 -9.37
C ALA A 161 -2.04 -4.56 -8.83
N ASP A 162 -2.81 -5.38 -9.52
CA ASP A 162 -4.23 -5.62 -9.21
C ASP A 162 -4.42 -6.71 -8.15
N SER A 163 -3.54 -7.71 -8.11
CA SER A 163 -3.66 -8.88 -7.24
C SER A 163 -2.44 -9.10 -6.32
N ALA A 164 -2.62 -9.93 -5.29
CA ALA A 164 -1.52 -10.33 -4.41
C ALA A 164 -0.44 -11.14 -5.13
N PRO A 165 -0.77 -12.16 -5.98
CA PRO A 165 0.22 -12.88 -6.76
C PRO A 165 1.05 -11.98 -7.69
N GLU A 166 0.43 -11.02 -8.37
CA GLU A 166 1.16 -10.04 -9.20
C GLU A 166 2.19 -9.25 -8.37
N ARG A 167 1.76 -8.74 -7.19
CA ARG A 167 2.65 -8.01 -6.27
C ARG A 167 3.84 -8.84 -5.83
N GLU A 168 3.64 -10.12 -5.55
CA GLU A 168 4.71 -11.03 -5.16
C GLU A 168 5.75 -11.21 -6.26
N ILE A 169 5.31 -11.44 -7.50
CA ILE A 169 6.22 -11.61 -8.64
C ILE A 169 6.93 -10.30 -8.97
N ILE A 170 6.23 -9.18 -9.05
CA ILE A 170 6.83 -7.86 -9.30
C ILE A 170 7.90 -7.55 -8.24
N THR A 171 7.60 -7.80 -6.96
CA THR A 171 8.53 -7.56 -5.86
C THR A 171 9.79 -8.42 -6.02
N ALA A 172 9.64 -9.71 -6.31
CA ALA A 172 10.77 -10.62 -6.49
C ALA A 172 11.65 -10.21 -7.70
N LEU A 173 11.04 -9.83 -8.82
CA LEU A 173 11.78 -9.38 -10.01
C LEU A 173 12.50 -8.04 -9.75
N LYS A 174 11.90 -7.12 -9.00
CA LYS A 174 12.57 -5.87 -8.59
C LYS A 174 13.74 -6.13 -7.62
N GLN A 175 13.61 -7.09 -6.70
CA GLN A 175 14.71 -7.52 -5.84
C GLN A 175 15.88 -8.09 -6.65
N ALA A 176 15.58 -8.77 -7.75
CA ALA A 176 16.57 -9.21 -8.74
C ALA A 176 17.07 -8.08 -9.68
N ARG A 177 16.79 -6.80 -9.34
CA ARG A 177 17.22 -5.59 -10.06
C ARG A 177 16.67 -5.44 -11.48
N LEU A 178 15.58 -6.12 -11.82
CA LEU A 178 14.88 -5.88 -13.07
C LEU A 178 14.00 -4.63 -12.98
N ARG A 179 13.95 -3.87 -14.07
CA ARG A 179 12.94 -2.82 -14.27
C ARG A 179 11.65 -3.46 -14.74
N VAL A 180 10.66 -3.47 -13.86
CA VAL A 180 9.36 -4.12 -14.06
C VAL A 180 8.26 -3.07 -14.10
N GLU A 181 7.38 -3.20 -15.06
CA GLU A 181 6.15 -2.40 -15.17
C GLU A 181 4.92 -3.29 -14.97
N SER A 182 3.99 -2.84 -14.12
CA SER A 182 2.68 -3.46 -13.96
C SER A 182 1.68 -2.87 -14.96
N ASN A 183 0.64 -3.58 -15.31
CA ASN A 183 -0.42 -3.09 -16.18
C ASN A 183 0.12 -2.36 -17.43
N TYR A 184 1.00 -3.04 -18.15
CA TYR A 184 1.67 -2.49 -19.33
C TYR A 184 0.91 -2.85 -20.61
N GLU A 185 0.76 -1.89 -21.51
CA GLU A 185 0.06 -2.12 -22.78
C GLU A 185 1.02 -2.53 -23.88
N ILE A 186 0.70 -3.62 -24.59
CA ILE A 186 1.40 -4.12 -25.78
C ILE A 186 0.34 -4.35 -26.84
N GLY A 187 0.41 -3.62 -27.95
CA GLY A 187 -0.50 -3.81 -29.08
C GLY A 187 -1.98 -3.62 -28.79
N GLY A 188 -2.32 -2.77 -27.79
CA GLY A 188 -3.70 -2.53 -27.35
C GLY A 188 -4.19 -3.54 -26.29
N TYR A 189 -3.35 -4.50 -25.90
CA TYR A 189 -3.66 -5.44 -24.82
C TYR A 189 -2.88 -5.12 -23.55
N ARG A 190 -3.55 -5.13 -22.41
CA ARG A 190 -2.95 -4.90 -21.10
C ARG A 190 -2.37 -6.18 -20.53
N TRP A 191 -1.13 -6.12 -20.04
CA TRP A 191 -0.40 -7.21 -19.41
C TRP A 191 -0.13 -6.89 -17.95
N ASP A 192 -0.29 -7.88 -17.07
CA ASP A 192 -0.11 -7.66 -15.62
C ASP A 192 1.31 -7.20 -15.29
N ILE A 193 2.30 -7.80 -15.96
CA ILE A 193 3.72 -7.53 -15.73
C ILE A 193 4.46 -7.46 -17.07
N ALA A 194 5.33 -6.46 -17.23
CA ALA A 194 6.24 -6.36 -18.38
C ALA A 194 7.66 -6.03 -17.96
N VAL A 195 8.63 -6.73 -18.53
CA VAL A 195 10.06 -6.41 -18.46
C VAL A 195 10.51 -5.88 -19.84
N LYS A 196 10.27 -4.59 -20.05
CA LYS A 196 10.40 -3.94 -21.39
C LYS A 196 11.76 -4.16 -22.05
N LYS A 197 12.84 -4.01 -21.28
CA LYS A 197 14.22 -4.16 -21.79
C LYS A 197 14.43 -5.53 -22.46
N HIS A 198 13.78 -6.55 -21.93
CA HIS A 198 13.94 -7.94 -22.37
C HIS A 198 12.76 -8.44 -23.20
N LYS A 199 11.76 -7.57 -23.46
CA LYS A 199 10.51 -7.93 -24.15
C LYS A 199 9.84 -9.19 -23.55
N VAL A 200 9.73 -9.24 -22.22
CA VAL A 200 9.02 -10.32 -21.52
C VAL A 200 7.72 -9.77 -20.97
N ALA A 201 6.61 -10.41 -21.33
CA ALA A 201 5.26 -10.12 -20.81
C ALA A 201 4.75 -11.28 -19.97
N VAL A 202 4.12 -11.00 -18.84
CA VAL A 202 3.60 -12.00 -17.93
C VAL A 202 2.15 -11.69 -17.60
N GLU A 203 1.31 -12.73 -17.61
CA GLU A 203 -0.07 -12.72 -17.16
C GLU A 203 -0.20 -13.66 -15.97
N ILE A 204 -0.97 -13.25 -14.96
CA ILE A 204 -1.24 -14.06 -13.78
C ILE A 204 -2.75 -14.25 -13.65
N ASP A 205 -3.23 -15.37 -14.16
CA ASP A 205 -4.65 -15.70 -14.19
C ASP A 205 -5.18 -16.03 -12.79
N GLY A 206 -6.17 -15.26 -12.31
CA GLY A 206 -6.92 -15.56 -11.09
C GLY A 206 -7.85 -16.78 -11.29
N TYR A 207 -8.19 -17.42 -10.18
CA TYR A 207 -9.30 -18.40 -10.17
C TYR A 207 -10.65 -17.66 -10.24
N GLY A 208 -11.05 -17.25 -11.43
CA GLY A 208 -12.34 -16.63 -11.67
C GLY A 208 -13.06 -17.36 -12.80
N TYR A 209 -14.02 -18.19 -12.49
CA TYR A 209 -15.02 -18.65 -13.47
C TYR A 209 -15.93 -17.45 -13.80
N HIS A 210 -15.59 -16.70 -14.84
CA HIS A 210 -16.52 -15.71 -15.40
C HIS A 210 -17.47 -16.37 -16.38
N SER A 211 -18.73 -16.44 -16.02
CA SER A 211 -19.77 -17.21 -16.71
C SER A 211 -20.66 -16.42 -17.70
N SER A 212 -20.30 -15.14 -18.00
CA SER A 212 -21.13 -14.32 -18.89
C SER A 212 -20.33 -13.65 -19.96
N ASP A 213 -20.17 -13.88 -21.09
CA ASP A 213 -19.47 -13.39 -22.29
C ASP A 213 -18.30 -14.27 -22.73
N LYS A 214 -18.60 -15.57 -22.79
CA LYS A 214 -17.57 -16.61 -23.02
C LYS A 214 -16.82 -16.47 -24.35
N MET A 215 -17.49 -16.05 -25.44
CA MET A 215 -16.86 -16.06 -26.76
C MET A 215 -15.91 -14.86 -26.96
N GLU A 216 -16.30 -13.65 -26.60
CA GLU A 216 -15.45 -12.48 -26.77
C GLU A 216 -14.20 -12.55 -25.89
N ALA A 217 -14.37 -12.91 -24.61
CA ALA A 217 -13.26 -13.12 -23.68
C ALA A 217 -12.32 -14.23 -24.17
N PHE A 218 -12.88 -15.34 -24.65
CA PHE A 218 -12.14 -16.46 -25.22
C PHE A 218 -11.31 -16.02 -26.44
N LEU A 219 -11.91 -15.30 -27.37
CA LEU A 219 -11.19 -14.78 -28.54
C LEU A 219 -10.06 -13.82 -28.17
N LYS A 220 -10.34 -12.87 -27.25
CA LYS A 220 -9.31 -11.94 -26.74
C LYS A 220 -8.16 -12.68 -26.06
N ASP A 221 -8.46 -13.68 -25.26
CA ASP A 221 -7.47 -14.50 -24.55
C ASP A 221 -6.50 -15.23 -25.50
N HIS A 222 -6.99 -15.65 -26.68
CA HIS A 222 -6.17 -16.30 -27.69
C HIS A 222 -5.37 -15.30 -28.53
N TRP A 223 -5.98 -14.16 -28.86
CA TRP A 223 -5.31 -13.16 -29.71
C TRP A 223 -4.27 -12.33 -28.95
N LYS A 224 -4.47 -12.06 -27.68
CA LYS A 224 -3.56 -11.29 -26.83
C LYS A 224 -2.12 -11.84 -26.83
N PRO A 225 -1.86 -13.14 -26.54
CA PRO A 225 -0.49 -13.67 -26.61
C PRO A 225 0.07 -13.71 -28.03
N ASN A 226 -0.75 -13.97 -29.05
CA ASN A 226 -0.32 -13.97 -30.44
C ASN A 226 0.15 -12.61 -30.92
N ASP A 227 -0.59 -11.53 -30.57
CA ASP A 227 -0.18 -10.16 -30.89
C ASP A 227 1.13 -9.79 -30.22
N ALA A 228 1.31 -10.12 -28.93
CA ALA A 228 2.56 -9.86 -28.23
C ALA A 228 3.72 -10.64 -28.85
N ALA A 229 3.55 -11.92 -29.17
CA ALA A 229 4.56 -12.74 -29.81
C ALA A 229 4.94 -12.20 -31.18
N ALA A 230 3.99 -11.77 -32.02
CA ALA A 230 4.23 -11.14 -33.30
C ALA A 230 5.05 -9.83 -33.19
N ARG A 231 4.97 -9.14 -32.05
CA ARG A 231 5.80 -7.94 -31.73
C ARG A 231 7.16 -8.31 -31.11
N GLY A 232 7.49 -9.60 -31.06
CA GLY A 232 8.76 -10.12 -30.55
C GLY A 232 8.83 -10.14 -29.02
N TRP A 233 7.67 -10.25 -28.33
CA TRP A 233 7.63 -10.46 -26.89
C TRP A 233 7.57 -11.94 -26.57
N THR A 234 8.36 -12.35 -25.56
CA THR A 234 8.18 -13.65 -24.91
C THR A 234 7.03 -13.53 -23.90
N VAL A 235 6.10 -14.43 -23.97
CA VAL A 235 4.88 -14.42 -23.14
C VAL A 235 4.91 -15.57 -22.16
N PHE A 236 4.68 -15.28 -20.89
CA PHE A 236 4.43 -16.26 -19.84
C PHE A 236 3.04 -16.08 -19.25
N ARG A 237 2.34 -17.18 -19.04
CA ARG A 237 1.06 -17.19 -18.33
C ARG A 237 1.13 -18.15 -17.15
N TYR A 238 0.75 -17.66 -15.97
CA TYR A 238 0.74 -18.46 -14.74
C TYR A 238 -0.59 -18.30 -14.02
N SER A 239 -1.04 -19.37 -13.41
CA SER A 239 -2.17 -19.26 -12.48
C SER A 239 -1.72 -18.69 -11.14
N GLY A 240 -2.62 -18.05 -10.39
CA GLY A 240 -2.36 -17.64 -9.01
C GLY A 240 -1.89 -18.79 -8.11
N SER A 241 -2.30 -20.04 -8.42
CA SER A 241 -1.82 -21.25 -7.74
C SER A 241 -0.34 -21.54 -8.00
N CYS A 242 0.15 -21.29 -9.22
CA CYS A 242 1.58 -21.41 -9.53
C CYS A 242 2.40 -20.43 -8.68
N VAL A 243 1.95 -19.20 -8.55
CA VAL A 243 2.62 -18.20 -7.70
C VAL A 243 2.57 -18.60 -6.22
N LYS A 244 1.39 -19.00 -5.73
CA LYS A 244 1.20 -19.38 -4.33
C LYS A 244 2.08 -20.56 -3.89
N HIS A 245 2.27 -21.54 -4.73
CA HIS A 245 2.93 -22.79 -4.36
C HIS A 245 4.34 -22.96 -4.94
N HIS A 246 4.67 -22.23 -6.01
CA HIS A 246 5.89 -22.42 -6.78
C HIS A 246 6.47 -21.12 -7.30
N LYS A 247 6.39 -20.04 -6.49
CA LYS A 247 6.88 -18.71 -6.85
C LYS A 247 8.30 -18.74 -7.40
N ASP A 248 9.19 -19.53 -6.80
CA ASP A 248 10.60 -19.59 -7.19
C ASP A 248 10.77 -20.15 -8.62
N TYR A 249 9.94 -21.09 -9.03
CA TYR A 249 9.93 -21.58 -10.43
C TYR A 249 9.47 -20.50 -11.41
N VAL A 250 8.41 -19.78 -11.05
CA VAL A 250 7.89 -18.65 -11.86
C VAL A 250 8.98 -17.57 -12.01
N VAL A 251 9.58 -17.15 -10.90
CA VAL A 251 10.62 -16.13 -10.91
C VAL A 251 11.85 -16.57 -11.70
N ARG A 252 12.35 -17.81 -11.48
CA ARG A 252 13.48 -18.37 -12.23
C ARG A 252 13.21 -18.44 -13.72
N GLN A 253 12.02 -18.79 -14.15
CA GLN A 253 11.68 -18.86 -15.57
C GLN A 253 11.71 -17.47 -16.22
N ILE A 254 11.16 -16.45 -15.55
CA ILE A 254 11.19 -15.07 -16.02
C ILE A 254 12.61 -14.53 -16.06
N LEU A 255 13.39 -14.72 -14.97
CA LEU A 255 14.78 -14.28 -14.88
C LEU A 255 15.64 -14.94 -15.95
N GLY A 256 15.58 -16.25 -16.08
CA GLY A 256 16.34 -16.99 -17.08
C GLY A 256 16.08 -16.51 -18.51
N GLN A 257 14.83 -16.17 -18.83
CA GLN A 257 14.50 -15.57 -20.11
C GLN A 257 15.13 -14.17 -20.29
N CYS A 258 15.11 -13.35 -19.22
CA CYS A 258 15.71 -12.02 -19.25
C CYS A 258 17.24 -12.07 -19.35
N GLU A 259 17.89 -13.09 -18.81
CA GLU A 259 19.34 -13.28 -18.77
C GLU A 259 19.88 -14.05 -20.00
N GLY A 260 19.00 -14.54 -20.87
CA GLY A 260 19.39 -15.36 -22.04
C GLY A 260 19.76 -16.80 -21.68
N THR A 261 19.43 -17.24 -20.47
CA THR A 261 19.63 -18.62 -19.97
C THR A 261 18.29 -19.24 -19.59
N PRO A 262 17.41 -19.59 -20.55
CA PRO A 262 16.06 -20.02 -20.28
C PRO A 262 15.99 -21.22 -19.33
N PHE A 263 15.23 -21.06 -18.24
CA PHE A 263 14.95 -22.15 -17.32
C PHE A 263 13.74 -22.94 -17.84
N LEU A 264 13.97 -24.20 -18.19
CA LEU A 264 12.95 -25.13 -18.68
C LEU A 264 12.59 -26.12 -17.55
N PRO A 265 11.48 -25.88 -16.82
CA PRO A 265 11.07 -26.82 -15.77
C PRO A 265 10.62 -28.16 -16.40
N PRO A 266 10.74 -29.28 -15.67
CA PRO A 266 10.14 -30.53 -16.08
C PRO A 266 8.62 -30.38 -16.30
N PRO A 267 7.95 -31.34 -16.96
CA PRO A 267 6.50 -31.32 -17.10
C PRO A 267 5.77 -31.06 -15.79
N LEU A 268 4.77 -30.18 -15.80
CA LEU A 268 4.07 -29.63 -14.63
C LEU A 268 3.61 -30.71 -13.63
N TRP A 269 3.08 -31.83 -14.13
CA TRP A 269 2.61 -32.95 -13.29
C TRP A 269 3.70 -33.67 -12.49
N LYS A 270 4.97 -33.49 -12.84
CA LYS A 270 6.08 -34.07 -12.08
C LYS A 270 6.46 -33.29 -10.83
N TRP A 271 6.14 -32.01 -10.75
CA TRP A 271 6.61 -31.16 -9.67
C TRP A 271 5.55 -30.28 -9.02
N HIS A 272 4.51 -29.89 -9.72
CA HIS A 272 3.53 -28.96 -9.18
C HIS A 272 2.66 -29.62 -8.11
N LYS A 273 2.52 -28.95 -6.97
CA LYS A 273 1.87 -29.47 -5.76
C LYS A 273 0.47 -30.03 -5.99
N LEU A 274 -0.33 -29.39 -6.87
CA LEU A 274 -1.71 -29.82 -7.17
C LEU A 274 -1.79 -31.15 -7.91
N PHE A 275 -0.71 -31.62 -8.54
CA PHE A 275 -0.68 -32.88 -9.28
C PHE A 275 -0.05 -34.04 -8.49
N ARG A 276 0.43 -33.79 -7.26
CA ARG A 276 0.95 -34.85 -6.39
C ARG A 276 -0.20 -35.58 -5.69
N PRO A 277 -0.08 -36.91 -5.46
CA PRO A 277 -1.06 -37.66 -4.68
C PRO A 277 -1.34 -36.97 -3.33
N GLY A 278 -2.59 -36.62 -3.05
CA GLY A 278 -3.02 -35.85 -1.87
C GLY A 278 -3.07 -34.33 -2.04
N GLY A 279 -2.74 -33.78 -3.21
CA GLY A 279 -2.73 -32.34 -3.47
C GLY A 279 -4.10 -31.68 -3.64
N TRP A 280 -5.13 -32.44 -3.93
CA TRP A 280 -6.52 -31.97 -4.00
C TRP A 280 -7.25 -32.33 -2.70
N ARG A 281 -7.28 -31.46 -1.74
CA ARG A 281 -8.32 -31.43 -0.70
C ARG A 281 -8.96 -30.05 -0.75
N GLY A 282 -10.17 -30.05 -1.21
CA GLY A 282 -11.22 -29.05 -1.30
C GLY A 282 -10.97 -27.61 -0.98
#